data_1a8d2e196c3024d5e3db4ab199f147c2
#
_entry.id   1a8d2e196c3024d5e3db4ab199f147c2
#
_cell.length_a   1.000
_cell.length_b   1.000
_cell.length_c   1.000
_cell.angle_alpha   90.00
_cell.angle_beta   90.00
_cell.angle_gamma   90.00
#
_symmetry.space_group_name_H-M   'P 1'
#
loop_
_entity.id
_entity.type
_entity.pdbx_description
1 polymer ?
#
loop_
_entity_poly.entity_id
_entity_poly.type
_entity_poly.pdbx_seq_one_letter_code
_entity_poly.pdbx_strand_id
1 'polypeptide(L)'
;MMIDSAIEKNKNNKNAYFSQKINALDNFLNEKNLKHSDCALLLSSIIHEIYSYLTKDEVWDFWKYVNDSGFKYIIIRDMCVNEAADRSSLKEDVIKVKALSSRSKLKQFESFFGSVDNNKNLIHYLLKTPFSENWEREVRENYLPHPVEYIAGMVYNPEYELIYFDNYILPYVAERVKKDFDITIKDYTHVKFIWKRRKE
;
A
#
# COMPACT_ATOMS: atom_id res chain seq x y z
N MET A 1 -14.48 14.06 7.50
CA MET A 1 -13.91 14.91 6.42
C MET A 1 -13.74 14.19 5.08
N MET A 2 -12.93 13.16 4.92
CA MET A 2 -12.83 12.46 3.60
C MET A 2 -14.10 11.68 3.26
N ILE A 3 -14.68 10.94 4.21
CA ILE A 3 -15.89 10.16 3.98
C ILE A 3 -17.13 11.04 3.72
N ASP A 4 -17.24 12.18 4.41
CA ASP A 4 -18.35 13.12 4.18
C ASP A 4 -18.29 13.71 2.77
N SER A 5 -17.08 14.02 2.29
CA SER A 5 -16.86 14.45 0.91
C SER A 5 -17.19 13.33 -0.11
N ALA A 6 -16.86 12.09 0.21
CA ALA A 6 -17.19 10.94 -0.65
C ALA A 6 -18.71 10.70 -0.72
N ILE A 7 -19.41 10.80 0.42
CA ILE A 7 -20.86 10.70 0.50
C ILE A 7 -21.51 11.80 -0.34
N GLU A 8 -21.10 13.06 -0.15
CA GLU A 8 -21.66 14.20 -0.88
C GLU A 8 -21.45 14.08 -2.40
N LYS A 9 -20.24 13.71 -2.83
CA LYS A 9 -19.94 13.50 -4.26
C LYS A 9 -20.72 12.37 -4.91
N ASN A 10 -21.15 11.39 -4.11
CA ASN A 10 -21.82 10.18 -4.60
C ASN A 10 -23.28 10.07 -4.11
N LYS A 11 -23.88 11.14 -3.59
CA LYS A 11 -25.25 11.12 -3.01
C LYS A 11 -26.32 10.57 -3.96
N ASN A 12 -26.11 10.65 -5.26
CA ASN A 12 -27.02 10.13 -6.26
C ASN A 12 -26.68 8.70 -6.73
N ASN A 13 -25.57 8.13 -6.24
CA ASN A 13 -25.13 6.79 -6.60
C ASN A 13 -25.68 5.76 -5.61
N LYS A 14 -26.80 5.14 -5.95
CA LYS A 14 -27.45 4.11 -5.13
C LYS A 14 -26.64 2.82 -4.97
N ASN A 15 -25.56 2.67 -5.75
CA ASN A 15 -24.68 1.50 -5.74
C ASN A 15 -23.39 1.74 -4.92
N ALA A 16 -23.25 2.91 -4.27
CA ALA A 16 -22.12 3.21 -3.41
C ALA A 16 -22.57 3.36 -1.96
N TYR A 17 -21.86 2.68 -1.07
CA TYR A 17 -22.02 2.79 0.39
C TYR A 17 -20.68 3.19 1.01
N PHE A 18 -20.72 4.10 1.97
CA PHE A 18 -19.51 4.63 2.63
C PHE A 18 -19.61 4.47 4.13
N SER A 19 -18.59 3.90 4.75
CA SER A 19 -18.50 3.74 6.19
C SER A 19 -17.06 3.88 6.69
N GLN A 20 -16.88 4.35 7.91
CA GLN A 20 -15.61 4.36 8.64
C GLN A 20 -15.42 3.09 9.49
N LYS A 21 -16.41 2.21 9.54
CA LYS A 21 -16.41 1.03 10.41
C LYS A 21 -16.39 -0.23 9.57
N ILE A 22 -15.44 -1.10 9.82
CA ILE A 22 -15.32 -2.38 9.10
C ILE A 22 -16.52 -3.28 9.33
N ASN A 23 -17.09 -3.30 10.54
CA ASN A 23 -18.30 -4.08 10.85
C ASN A 23 -19.57 -3.58 10.15
N ALA A 24 -19.55 -2.38 9.58
CA ALA A 24 -20.63 -1.89 8.75
C ALA A 24 -20.74 -2.64 7.42
N LEU A 25 -19.66 -3.29 6.98
CA LEU A 25 -19.69 -4.15 5.79
C LEU A 25 -20.65 -5.33 5.97
N ASP A 26 -20.54 -6.04 7.09
CA ASP A 26 -21.40 -7.21 7.35
C ASP A 26 -22.87 -6.81 7.44
N ASN A 27 -23.17 -5.68 8.10
CA ASN A 27 -24.52 -5.15 8.14
C ASN A 27 -25.04 -4.80 6.74
N PHE A 28 -24.24 -4.15 5.92
CA PHE A 28 -24.60 -3.81 4.55
C PHE A 28 -24.84 -5.06 3.70
N LEU A 29 -23.98 -6.07 3.78
CA LEU A 29 -24.15 -7.33 3.04
C LEU A 29 -25.46 -8.03 3.46
N ASN A 30 -25.75 -8.08 4.76
CA ASN A 30 -26.98 -8.64 5.29
C ASN A 30 -28.23 -7.88 4.79
N GLU A 31 -28.22 -6.55 4.82
CA GLU A 31 -29.31 -5.71 4.28
C GLU A 31 -29.55 -5.96 2.79
N LYS A 32 -28.49 -6.24 2.02
CA LYS A 32 -28.56 -6.52 0.58
C LYS A 32 -28.77 -7.99 0.24
N ASN A 33 -28.88 -8.86 1.26
CA ASN A 33 -28.94 -10.33 1.10
C ASN A 33 -27.79 -10.87 0.23
N LEU A 34 -26.59 -10.32 0.44
CA LEU A 34 -25.34 -10.74 -0.20
C LEU A 34 -24.48 -11.53 0.78
N LYS A 35 -23.72 -12.49 0.27
CA LYS A 35 -22.68 -13.22 1.01
C LYS A 35 -21.31 -12.71 0.63
N HIS A 36 -20.33 -12.84 1.51
CA HIS A 36 -18.93 -12.55 1.19
C HIS A 36 -18.47 -13.32 -0.06
N SER A 37 -18.94 -14.56 -0.23
CA SER A 37 -18.66 -15.38 -1.41
C SER A 37 -19.19 -14.81 -2.74
N ASP A 38 -20.07 -13.82 -2.70
CA ASP A 38 -20.55 -13.12 -3.89
C ASP A 38 -19.74 -11.85 -4.19
N CYS A 39 -18.85 -11.47 -3.28
CA CYS A 39 -18.16 -10.18 -3.26
C CYS A 39 -16.66 -10.33 -3.48
N ALA A 40 -16.03 -9.24 -3.95
CA ALA A 40 -14.59 -9.07 -3.95
C ALA A 40 -14.18 -8.04 -2.89
N LEU A 41 -13.13 -8.36 -2.12
CA LEU A 41 -12.46 -7.41 -1.25
C LEU A 41 -11.33 -6.73 -2.02
N LEU A 42 -11.42 -5.41 -2.19
CA LEU A 42 -10.38 -4.61 -2.84
C LEU A 42 -9.63 -3.78 -1.79
N LEU A 43 -8.35 -4.07 -1.63
CA LEU A 43 -7.40 -3.37 -0.76
C LEU A 43 -6.43 -2.57 -1.65
N SER A 44 -6.81 -1.34 -1.97
CA SER A 44 -6.02 -0.48 -2.86
C SER A 44 -5.41 0.68 -2.10
N SER A 45 -4.09 0.70 -2.01
CA SER A 45 -3.29 1.71 -1.28
C SER A 45 -3.75 1.86 0.17
N ILE A 46 -3.93 0.75 0.86
CA ILE A 46 -4.37 0.72 2.27
C ILE A 46 -3.50 -0.18 3.15
N ILE A 47 -2.79 -1.16 2.58
CA ILE A 47 -1.96 -2.08 3.37
C ILE A 47 -0.86 -1.33 4.10
N HIS A 48 -0.18 -0.40 3.42
CA HIS A 48 0.85 0.43 4.06
C HIS A 48 0.29 1.32 5.18
N GLU A 49 -0.97 1.81 5.08
CA GLU A 49 -1.62 2.56 6.15
C GLU A 49 -1.95 1.66 7.35
N ILE A 50 -2.43 0.44 7.11
CA ILE A 50 -2.70 -0.55 8.16
C ILE A 50 -1.44 -0.80 8.99
N TYR A 51 -0.30 -1.05 8.35
CA TYR A 51 0.97 -1.24 9.05
C TYR A 51 1.55 0.04 9.67
N SER A 52 1.12 1.23 9.22
CA SER A 52 1.60 2.50 9.77
C SER A 52 0.82 2.95 11.00
N TYR A 53 -0.46 2.63 11.09
CA TYR A 53 -1.35 3.22 12.08
C TYR A 53 -1.95 2.24 13.08
N LEU A 54 -2.00 0.94 12.76
CA LEU A 54 -2.54 -0.07 13.64
C LEU A 54 -1.45 -0.71 14.52
N THR A 55 -1.85 -1.17 15.68
CA THR A 55 -1.02 -2.03 16.54
C THR A 55 -0.80 -3.39 15.90
N LYS A 56 0.18 -4.15 16.38
CA LYS A 56 0.46 -5.51 15.85
C LYS A 56 -0.75 -6.44 15.97
N ASP A 57 -1.50 -6.34 17.06
CA ASP A 57 -2.68 -7.18 17.30
C ASP A 57 -3.80 -6.80 16.33
N GLU A 58 -4.04 -5.50 16.10
CA GLU A 58 -5.02 -5.03 15.12
C GLU A 58 -4.65 -5.42 13.68
N VAL A 59 -3.36 -5.39 13.32
CA VAL A 59 -2.87 -5.88 12.02
C VAL A 59 -3.14 -7.38 11.89
N TRP A 60 -2.90 -8.15 12.95
CA TRP A 60 -3.20 -9.58 12.96
C TRP A 60 -4.71 -9.85 12.79
N ASP A 61 -5.56 -9.15 13.54
CA ASP A 61 -7.01 -9.25 13.45
C ASP A 61 -7.52 -8.88 12.06
N PHE A 62 -6.95 -7.85 11.44
CA PHE A 62 -7.26 -7.48 10.06
C PHE A 62 -6.96 -8.62 9.09
N TRP A 63 -5.77 -9.22 9.14
CA TRP A 63 -5.42 -10.32 8.24
C TRP A 63 -6.23 -11.58 8.52
N LYS A 64 -6.52 -11.84 9.79
CA LYS A 64 -7.44 -12.92 10.17
C LYS A 64 -8.82 -12.71 9.54
N TYR A 65 -9.37 -11.50 9.64
CA TYR A 65 -10.64 -11.16 8.99
C TYR A 65 -10.57 -11.37 7.47
N VAL A 66 -9.52 -10.90 6.80
CA VAL A 66 -9.32 -11.08 5.35
C VAL A 66 -9.35 -12.57 4.96
N ASN A 67 -8.71 -13.44 5.75
CA ASN A 67 -8.62 -14.87 5.47
C ASN A 67 -9.90 -15.64 5.79
N ASP A 68 -10.62 -15.24 6.84
CA ASP A 68 -11.77 -16.00 7.37
C ASP A 68 -13.11 -15.56 6.77
N SER A 69 -13.19 -14.36 6.20
CA SER A 69 -14.45 -13.78 5.71
C SER A 69 -15.04 -14.48 4.49
N GLY A 70 -14.23 -15.23 3.74
CA GLY A 70 -14.72 -16.03 2.62
C GLY A 70 -15.10 -15.23 1.37
N PHE A 71 -14.48 -14.08 1.13
CA PHE A 71 -14.66 -13.31 -0.10
C PHE A 71 -14.34 -14.16 -1.33
N LYS A 72 -15.07 -13.94 -2.42
CA LYS A 72 -14.82 -14.61 -3.70
C LYS A 72 -13.44 -14.28 -4.27
N TYR A 73 -13.04 -13.01 -4.14
CA TYR A 73 -11.74 -12.52 -4.53
C TYR A 73 -11.17 -11.62 -3.43
N ILE A 74 -9.86 -11.73 -3.22
CA ILE A 74 -9.06 -10.76 -2.48
C ILE A 74 -8.12 -10.10 -3.49
N ILE A 75 -8.22 -8.78 -3.61
CA ILE A 75 -7.47 -8.00 -4.59
C ILE A 75 -6.64 -6.99 -3.81
N ILE A 76 -5.32 -7.04 -3.95
CA ILE A 76 -4.39 -6.10 -3.32
C ILE A 76 -3.66 -5.33 -4.41
N ARG A 77 -3.60 -4.02 -4.24
CA ARG A 77 -2.74 -3.13 -5.01
C ARG A 77 -2.13 -2.13 -4.03
N ASP A 78 -0.80 -2.18 -3.85
CA ASP A 78 -0.13 -1.28 -2.91
C ASP A 78 1.33 -1.01 -3.30
N MET A 79 1.97 -0.10 -2.56
CA MET A 79 3.41 0.11 -2.61
C MET A 79 4.12 -1.06 -1.95
N CYS A 80 5.08 -1.63 -2.64
CA CYS A 80 5.85 -2.75 -2.16
C CYS A 80 7.12 -2.91 -2.98
N VAL A 81 8.18 -3.38 -2.34
CA VAL A 81 9.43 -3.78 -3.00
C VAL A 81 9.75 -5.23 -2.65
N ASN A 82 10.56 -5.88 -3.48
CA ASN A 82 11.06 -7.22 -3.18
C ASN A 82 12.13 -7.18 -2.07
N GLU A 83 12.39 -8.29 -1.40
CA GLU A 83 13.48 -8.42 -0.41
C GLU A 83 14.82 -7.98 -0.97
N ALA A 84 15.10 -8.25 -2.24
CA ALA A 84 16.33 -7.85 -2.92
C ALA A 84 16.57 -6.31 -2.98
N ALA A 85 15.55 -5.50 -2.71
CA ALA A 85 15.70 -4.06 -2.61
C ALA A 85 16.43 -3.63 -1.32
N ASP A 86 16.47 -4.48 -0.29
CA ASP A 86 17.18 -4.24 0.96
C ASP A 86 18.69 -4.50 0.78
N ARG A 87 19.37 -3.57 0.14
CA ARG A 87 20.79 -3.58 -0.17
C ARG A 87 21.37 -2.16 -0.13
N SER A 88 22.67 -2.02 -0.30
CA SER A 88 23.30 -0.71 -0.44
C SER A 88 22.81 0.02 -1.69
N SER A 89 22.52 1.30 -1.54
CA SER A 89 22.18 2.20 -2.64
C SER A 89 23.38 2.44 -3.58
N LEU A 90 23.10 2.82 -4.83
CA LEU A 90 24.12 3.35 -5.71
C LEU A 90 24.63 4.68 -5.16
N LYS A 91 25.94 4.84 -5.04
CA LYS A 91 26.55 6.07 -4.50
C LYS A 91 26.13 7.33 -5.25
N GLU A 92 26.02 7.24 -6.57
CA GLU A 92 25.58 8.34 -7.42
C GLU A 92 24.14 8.79 -7.11
N ASP A 93 23.22 7.86 -6.85
CA ASP A 93 21.83 8.17 -6.53
C ASP A 93 21.72 8.80 -5.13
N VAL A 94 22.50 8.31 -4.16
CA VAL A 94 22.61 8.92 -2.84
C VAL A 94 23.11 10.36 -2.91
N ILE A 95 24.15 10.62 -3.71
CA ILE A 95 24.69 11.97 -3.92
C ILE A 95 23.61 12.89 -4.50
N LYS A 96 22.88 12.44 -5.54
CA LYS A 96 21.78 13.21 -6.15
C LYS A 96 20.67 13.51 -5.13
N VAL A 97 20.22 12.52 -4.38
CA VAL A 97 19.17 12.72 -3.35
C VAL A 97 19.65 13.71 -2.29
N LYS A 98 20.87 13.55 -1.76
CA LYS A 98 21.42 14.46 -0.74
C LYS A 98 21.62 15.90 -1.26
N ALA A 99 21.91 16.08 -2.53
CA ALA A 99 22.12 17.38 -3.16
C ALA A 99 20.80 18.10 -3.51
N LEU A 100 19.79 17.36 -3.97
CA LEU A 100 18.57 17.93 -4.53
C LEU A 100 17.38 17.95 -3.55
N SER A 101 17.48 17.22 -2.44
CA SER A 101 16.43 17.17 -1.43
C SER A 101 16.45 18.37 -0.49
N SER A 102 15.29 18.72 0.05
CA SER A 102 15.22 19.55 1.26
C SER A 102 15.95 18.83 2.41
N ARG A 103 17.00 19.46 2.93
CA ARG A 103 17.85 18.89 4.00
C ARG A 103 17.04 18.53 5.25
N SER A 104 16.03 19.34 5.61
CA SER A 104 15.18 19.08 6.77
C SER A 104 14.27 17.88 6.54
N LYS A 105 13.64 17.77 5.37
CA LYS A 105 12.77 16.64 5.02
C LYS A 105 13.54 15.33 4.95
N LEU A 106 14.71 15.33 4.33
CA LEU A 106 15.57 14.14 4.26
C LEU A 106 15.99 13.69 5.66
N LYS A 107 16.47 14.61 6.51
CA LYS A 107 16.85 14.29 7.89
C LYS A 107 15.68 13.75 8.71
N GLN A 108 14.49 14.31 8.55
CA GLN A 108 13.28 13.84 9.22
C GLN A 108 12.91 12.42 8.73
N PHE A 109 12.94 12.17 7.43
CA PHE A 109 12.73 10.82 6.88
C PHE A 109 13.72 9.80 7.45
N GLU A 110 15.02 10.12 7.42
CA GLU A 110 16.06 9.23 7.94
C GLU A 110 15.92 8.94 9.44
N SER A 111 15.34 9.85 10.21
CA SER A 111 15.07 9.62 11.64
C SER A 111 13.94 8.60 11.89
N PHE A 112 13.03 8.42 10.94
CA PHE A 112 11.95 7.43 11.03
C PHE A 112 12.33 6.07 10.42
N PHE A 113 13.01 6.09 9.26
CA PHE A 113 13.15 4.90 8.43
C PHE A 113 14.60 4.46 8.22
N GLY A 114 15.57 5.29 8.63
CA GLY A 114 17.00 5.03 8.43
C GLY A 114 17.56 5.66 7.16
N SER A 115 18.87 5.52 6.99
CA SER A 115 19.63 6.19 5.93
C SER A 115 19.20 5.77 4.53
N VAL A 116 19.20 6.75 3.59
CA VAL A 116 19.05 6.51 2.16
C VAL A 116 20.29 5.82 1.53
N ASP A 117 21.34 5.54 2.30
CA ASP A 117 22.43 4.66 1.88
C ASP A 117 21.97 3.19 1.73
N ASN A 118 20.80 2.83 2.29
CA ASN A 118 20.08 1.60 2.00
C ASN A 118 19.07 1.85 0.86
N ASN A 119 19.08 1.00 -0.17
CA ASN A 119 18.29 1.20 -1.38
C ASN A 119 16.77 1.11 -1.16
N LYS A 120 16.29 0.26 -0.24
CA LYS A 120 14.88 0.25 0.15
C LYS A 120 14.48 1.62 0.71
N ASN A 121 15.29 2.20 1.58
CA ASN A 121 15.02 3.52 2.17
C ASN A 121 15.13 4.63 1.13
N LEU A 122 16.06 4.54 0.20
CA LEU A 122 16.19 5.48 -0.93
C LEU A 122 14.91 5.46 -1.78
N ILE A 123 14.44 4.27 -2.19
CA ILE A 123 13.18 4.12 -2.92
C ILE A 123 12.02 4.68 -2.10
N HIS A 124 11.93 4.33 -0.82
CA HIS A 124 10.89 4.82 0.09
C HIS A 124 10.84 6.36 0.14
N TYR A 125 12.00 7.00 0.28
CA TYR A 125 12.10 8.45 0.23
C TYR A 125 11.61 9.02 -1.10
N LEU A 126 12.08 8.45 -2.21
CA LEU A 126 11.71 8.89 -3.56
C LEU A 126 10.20 8.76 -3.82
N LEU A 127 9.55 7.71 -3.30
CA LEU A 127 8.09 7.53 -3.39
C LEU A 127 7.31 8.64 -2.68
N LYS A 128 7.86 9.26 -1.62
CA LYS A 128 7.22 10.33 -0.85
C LYS A 128 7.37 11.72 -1.47
N THR A 129 8.40 11.92 -2.27
CA THR A 129 8.72 13.26 -2.80
C THR A 129 7.63 13.88 -3.66
N PRO A 130 6.84 13.14 -4.47
CA PRO A 130 5.71 13.70 -5.19
C PRO A 130 4.60 14.29 -4.30
N PHE A 131 4.52 13.84 -3.05
CA PHE A 131 3.49 14.23 -2.08
C PHE A 131 4.01 15.20 -1.01
N SER A 132 5.12 15.87 -1.29
CA SER A 132 5.85 16.73 -0.35
C SER A 132 5.03 17.91 0.21
N GLU A 133 3.90 18.25 -0.38
CA GLU A 133 2.96 19.28 0.13
C GLU A 133 2.30 18.84 1.44
N ASN A 134 2.09 17.53 1.63
CA ASN A 134 1.52 16.94 2.83
C ASN A 134 2.57 16.24 3.71
N TRP A 135 3.81 16.75 3.70
CA TRP A 135 4.98 16.07 4.24
C TRP A 135 4.82 15.57 5.68
N GLU A 136 4.19 16.34 6.57
CA GLU A 136 4.00 15.96 7.98
C GLU A 136 3.16 14.68 8.15
N ARG A 137 2.24 14.43 7.25
CA ARG A 137 1.49 13.17 7.17
C ARG A 137 2.34 12.10 6.51
N GLU A 138 2.84 12.38 5.33
CA GLU A 138 3.54 11.44 4.47
C GLU A 138 4.78 10.83 5.16
N VAL A 139 5.53 11.63 5.93
CA VAL A 139 6.73 11.16 6.63
C VAL A 139 6.43 10.16 7.76
N ARG A 140 5.18 10.05 8.20
CA ARG A 140 4.78 9.08 9.25
C ARG A 140 4.30 7.76 8.68
N GLU A 141 3.86 7.73 7.42
CA GLU A 141 3.37 6.54 6.77
C GLU A 141 4.54 5.68 6.26
N ASN A 142 4.58 4.43 6.64
CA ASN A 142 5.58 3.50 6.11
C ASN A 142 5.06 2.89 4.80
N TYR A 143 5.44 3.47 3.66
CA TYR A 143 5.03 2.98 2.34
C TYR A 143 5.55 1.58 1.99
N LEU A 144 6.64 1.14 2.63
CA LEU A 144 7.30 -0.13 2.37
C LEU A 144 7.45 -0.95 3.68
N PRO A 145 6.35 -1.25 4.39
CA PRO A 145 6.41 -1.91 5.68
C PRO A 145 7.03 -3.30 5.58
N HIS A 146 6.67 -4.04 4.54
CA HIS A 146 7.11 -5.40 4.30
C HIS A 146 7.41 -5.62 2.81
N PRO A 147 8.28 -6.59 2.47
CA PRO A 147 8.52 -6.96 1.08
C PRO A 147 7.33 -7.72 0.48
N VAL A 148 7.34 -7.81 -0.85
CA VAL A 148 6.31 -8.50 -1.66
C VAL A 148 6.08 -9.92 -1.17
N GLU A 149 7.17 -10.62 -0.87
CA GLU A 149 7.18 -12.02 -0.43
C GLU A 149 6.40 -12.19 0.88
N TYR A 150 6.56 -11.25 1.81
CA TYR A 150 5.83 -11.25 3.07
C TYR A 150 4.33 -10.97 2.85
N ILE A 151 3.98 -9.92 2.07
CA ILE A 151 2.58 -9.56 1.82
C ILE A 151 1.85 -10.70 1.09
N ALA A 152 2.52 -11.37 0.14
CA ALA A 152 1.96 -12.55 -0.53
C ALA A 152 1.60 -13.68 0.46
N GLY A 153 2.41 -13.87 1.51
CA GLY A 153 2.18 -14.88 2.54
C GLY A 153 1.04 -14.55 3.52
N MET A 154 0.57 -13.29 3.53
CA MET A 154 -0.50 -12.88 4.46
C MET A 154 -1.89 -13.39 4.07
N VAL A 155 -2.11 -13.80 2.81
CA VAL A 155 -3.28 -14.56 2.40
C VAL A 155 -2.92 -16.05 2.48
N TYR A 156 -3.07 -16.61 3.68
CA TYR A 156 -2.60 -17.96 4.04
C TYR A 156 -3.70 -19.04 4.04
N ASN A 157 -4.97 -18.66 3.92
CA ASN A 157 -6.06 -19.63 3.90
C ASN A 157 -5.96 -20.50 2.64
N PRO A 158 -5.85 -21.84 2.77
CA PRO A 158 -5.64 -22.75 1.65
C PRO A 158 -6.81 -22.80 0.65
N GLU A 159 -7.96 -22.24 1.02
CA GLU A 159 -9.08 -22.07 0.09
C GLU A 159 -8.80 -21.03 -1.00
N TYR A 160 -7.77 -20.18 -0.83
CA TYR A 160 -7.42 -19.18 -1.83
C TYR A 160 -6.28 -19.67 -2.73
N GLU A 161 -6.41 -19.34 -4.00
CA GLU A 161 -5.40 -19.55 -5.03
C GLU A 161 -5.00 -18.19 -5.61
N LEU A 162 -3.69 -17.93 -5.65
CA LEU A 162 -3.15 -16.74 -6.32
C LEU A 162 -3.29 -16.93 -7.83
N ILE A 163 -4.20 -16.18 -8.46
CA ILE A 163 -4.49 -16.27 -9.90
C ILE A 163 -3.85 -15.14 -10.72
N TYR A 164 -3.40 -14.09 -10.07
CA TYR A 164 -2.69 -12.99 -10.73
C TYR A 164 -1.68 -12.36 -9.78
N PHE A 165 -0.51 -12.08 -10.31
CA PHE A 165 0.57 -11.37 -9.66
C PHE A 165 1.29 -10.48 -10.68
N ASP A 166 1.56 -9.24 -10.30
CA ASP A 166 2.31 -8.29 -11.10
C ASP A 166 3.10 -7.34 -10.20
N ASN A 167 4.37 -7.16 -10.50
CA ASN A 167 5.23 -6.13 -9.93
C ASN A 167 5.46 -5.06 -10.98
N TYR A 168 5.32 -3.79 -10.62
CA TYR A 168 5.52 -2.70 -11.57
C TYR A 168 6.10 -1.45 -10.90
N ILE A 169 6.65 -0.59 -11.74
CA ILE A 169 7.02 0.76 -11.36
C ILE A 169 5.88 1.68 -11.78
N LEU A 170 5.36 2.48 -10.86
CA LEU A 170 4.29 3.42 -11.18
C LEU A 170 4.83 4.52 -12.11
N PRO A 171 4.32 4.65 -13.35
CA PRO A 171 4.90 5.55 -14.35
C PRO A 171 5.00 7.00 -13.88
N TYR A 172 3.94 7.52 -13.28
CA TYR A 172 3.93 8.88 -12.72
C TYR A 172 5.08 9.13 -11.73
N VAL A 173 5.34 8.17 -10.83
CA VAL A 173 6.41 8.29 -9.84
C VAL A 173 7.78 8.22 -10.53
N ALA A 174 7.95 7.28 -11.47
CA ALA A 174 9.20 7.13 -12.21
C ALA A 174 9.57 8.43 -12.98
N GLU A 175 8.60 9.02 -13.68
CA GLU A 175 8.76 10.28 -14.41
C GLU A 175 9.11 11.44 -13.46
N ARG A 176 8.41 11.52 -12.34
CA ARG A 176 8.63 12.57 -11.35
C ARG A 176 10.01 12.46 -10.72
N VAL A 177 10.42 11.26 -10.31
CA VAL A 177 11.75 11.00 -9.74
C VAL A 177 12.85 11.28 -10.76
N LYS A 178 12.65 10.87 -12.02
CA LYS A 178 13.59 11.19 -13.09
C LYS A 178 13.73 12.69 -13.30
N LYS A 179 12.63 13.42 -13.28
CA LYS A 179 12.61 14.87 -13.44
C LYS A 179 13.30 15.60 -12.28
N ASP A 180 12.95 15.21 -11.04
CA ASP A 180 13.35 15.96 -9.84
C ASP A 180 14.77 15.59 -9.36
N PHE A 181 15.22 14.36 -9.61
CA PHE A 181 16.50 13.84 -9.12
C PHE A 181 17.45 13.31 -10.21
N ASP A 182 17.02 13.25 -11.45
CA ASP A 182 17.73 12.53 -12.53
C ASP A 182 18.08 11.08 -12.17
N ILE A 183 17.21 10.42 -11.38
CA ILE A 183 17.33 9.00 -10.99
C ILE A 183 16.34 8.18 -11.81
N THR A 184 16.80 7.05 -12.34
CA THR A 184 15.92 6.05 -12.95
C THR A 184 15.71 4.92 -11.95
N ILE A 185 14.48 4.79 -11.42
CA ILE A 185 14.11 3.68 -10.53
C ILE A 185 14.19 2.38 -11.33
N LYS A 186 14.92 1.40 -10.79
CA LYS A 186 15.13 0.08 -11.43
C LYS A 186 14.37 -1.03 -10.70
N ASP A 187 14.12 -0.87 -9.40
CA ASP A 187 13.36 -1.82 -8.61
C ASP A 187 11.86 -1.57 -8.76
N TYR A 188 11.07 -2.62 -8.76
CA TYR A 188 9.62 -2.49 -8.69
C TYR A 188 9.21 -1.80 -7.39
N THR A 189 8.20 -0.96 -7.46
CA THR A 189 7.76 -0.10 -6.35
C THR A 189 6.33 -0.38 -5.91
N HIS A 190 5.61 -1.14 -6.71
CA HIS A 190 4.21 -1.48 -6.50
C HIS A 190 3.95 -2.93 -6.87
N VAL A 191 2.90 -3.47 -6.26
CA VAL A 191 2.44 -4.84 -6.48
C VAL A 191 0.95 -4.87 -6.74
N LYS A 192 0.52 -5.86 -7.50
CA LYS A 192 -0.87 -6.30 -7.62
C LYS A 192 -0.95 -7.78 -7.37
N PHE A 193 -1.90 -8.17 -6.55
CA PHE A 193 -2.26 -9.55 -6.32
C PHE A 193 -3.76 -9.74 -6.53
N ILE A 194 -4.17 -10.89 -7.06
CA ILE A 194 -5.55 -11.35 -7.06
C ILE A 194 -5.55 -12.81 -6.61
N TRP A 195 -6.16 -13.04 -5.46
CA TRP A 195 -6.50 -14.39 -5.01
C TRP A 195 -7.97 -14.65 -5.31
N LYS A 196 -8.25 -15.87 -5.70
CA LYS A 196 -9.59 -16.38 -5.92
C LYS A 196 -9.86 -17.53 -4.97
N ARG A 197 -11.00 -17.51 -4.30
CA ARG A 197 -11.46 -18.65 -3.51
C ARG A 197 -11.77 -19.81 -4.43
N ARG A 198 -11.20 -20.98 -4.13
CA ARG A 198 -11.51 -22.22 -4.82
C ARG A 198 -12.99 -22.54 -4.61
N LYS A 199 -13.65 -23.02 -5.65
CA LYS A 199 -15.01 -23.53 -5.49
C LYS A 199 -14.95 -24.87 -4.75
N GLU A 200 -15.86 -25.05 -3.80
CA GLU A 200 -16.24 -26.36 -3.35
C GLU A 200 -16.78 -27.20 -4.49
#